data_85a06b66c26ff3099032d31d63364ecb
#
_entry.id   85a06b66c26ff3099032d31d63364ecb
#
_cell.length_a   1.000
_cell.length_b   1.000
_cell.length_c   1.000
_cell.angle_alpha   90.00
_cell.angle_beta   90.00
_cell.angle_gamma   90.00
#
_symmetry.space_group_name_H-M   'P 1'
#
loop_
_entity.id
_entity.type
_entity.pdbx_description
1 polymer ?
#
loop_
_entity_poly.entity_id
_entity_poly.type
_entity_poly.pdbx_seq_one_letter_code
_entity_poly.pdbx_strand_id
1 'polypeptide(L)'
;MAEFSWPEARILAVDDQVQNVNIIDRLLRRAGFERVVTTTHPQQARPLFEEHRPDLVLLDLHMPDLDGFGVLDQLAPLLPADGYLPIVFITADADTHLKKRALSMGAKDFVNKPFDATEIVLRIRNLLEVRYLYLALQAQNEMLEARVRERTEDLEQAQLEILHRLSRAADFRDDDTMQHTERVGRLSAALARELGMDREDVELLRLAAPLHDLGKIAVPDSILLKGGGLSDDEFTLVKTHTRIGARLLSGEAAYYRAYGT
;
A
#
# COMPACT_ATOMS: atom_id res chain seq x y z
N MET A 1 23.24 -5.95 0.06
CA MET A 1 22.60 -6.91 1.00
C MET A 1 22.70 -6.29 2.38
N ALA A 2 21.60 -6.08 3.06
CA ALA A 2 21.63 -5.61 4.44
C ALA A 2 22.32 -6.69 5.27
N GLU A 3 23.39 -6.34 5.97
CA GLU A 3 23.98 -7.22 6.97
C GLU A 3 22.97 -7.38 8.10
N PHE A 4 22.50 -8.60 8.32
CA PHE A 4 21.58 -8.90 9.42
C PHE A 4 22.36 -8.79 10.75
N SER A 5 21.90 -7.92 11.63
CA SER A 5 22.48 -7.73 12.95
C SER A 5 21.90 -8.75 13.92
N TRP A 6 22.53 -9.90 14.07
CA TRP A 6 22.10 -10.95 15.02
C TRP A 6 21.99 -10.46 16.47
N PRO A 7 22.83 -9.53 16.97
CA PRO A 7 22.71 -8.99 18.32
C PRO A 7 21.36 -8.28 18.57
N GLU A 8 20.77 -7.67 17.53
CA GLU A 8 19.51 -6.94 17.64
C GLU A 8 18.28 -7.83 17.63
N ALA A 9 18.41 -9.09 17.21
CA ALA A 9 17.29 -10.04 17.14
C ALA A 9 16.73 -10.34 18.55
N ARG A 10 15.43 -10.13 18.71
CA ARG A 10 14.72 -10.37 19.96
C ARG A 10 14.15 -11.77 19.95
N ILE A 11 14.58 -12.58 20.91
CA ILE A 11 14.17 -13.99 21.02
C ILE A 11 13.47 -14.19 22.35
N LEU A 12 12.28 -14.77 22.32
CA LEU A 12 11.54 -15.22 23.51
C LEU A 12 11.66 -16.74 23.61
N ALA A 13 12.11 -17.26 24.74
CA ALA A 13 12.15 -18.69 24.98
C ALA A 13 11.30 -19.06 26.23
N VAL A 14 10.42 -20.03 26.05
CA VAL A 14 9.47 -20.49 27.04
C VAL A 14 9.66 -22.00 27.25
N ASP A 15 10.04 -22.43 28.46
CA ASP A 15 10.22 -23.83 28.85
C ASP A 15 10.07 -23.93 30.37
N ASP A 16 9.25 -24.84 30.91
CA ASP A 16 8.96 -24.93 32.32
C ASP A 16 10.17 -25.35 33.19
N GLN A 17 11.20 -25.89 32.54
CA GLN A 17 12.40 -26.36 33.20
C GLN A 17 13.52 -25.31 33.22
N VAL A 18 13.88 -24.85 34.41
CA VAL A 18 14.97 -23.86 34.59
C VAL A 18 16.28 -24.28 33.90
N GLN A 19 16.57 -25.59 33.89
CA GLN A 19 17.78 -26.13 33.27
C GLN A 19 17.77 -25.88 31.73
N ASN A 20 16.64 -26.14 31.07
CA ASN A 20 16.47 -25.93 29.63
C ASN A 20 16.59 -24.46 29.28
N VAL A 21 15.88 -23.58 30.00
CA VAL A 21 15.96 -22.14 29.87
C VAL A 21 17.39 -21.63 29.92
N ASN A 22 18.15 -22.08 30.95
CA ASN A 22 19.55 -21.69 31.13
C ASN A 22 20.46 -22.21 30.01
N ILE A 23 20.21 -23.39 29.47
CA ILE A 23 20.97 -23.94 28.33
C ILE A 23 20.70 -23.12 27.10
N ILE A 24 19.44 -22.82 26.77
CA ILE A 24 19.01 -22.02 25.61
C ILE A 24 19.59 -20.60 25.70
N ASP A 25 19.45 -19.93 26.86
CA ASP A 25 19.97 -18.57 27.04
C ASP A 25 21.49 -18.51 26.80
N ARG A 26 22.25 -19.40 27.43
CA ARG A 26 23.72 -19.47 27.28
C ARG A 26 24.13 -19.76 25.83
N LEU A 27 23.41 -20.66 25.16
CA LEU A 27 23.67 -21.06 23.81
C LEU A 27 23.44 -19.87 22.85
N LEU A 28 22.31 -19.19 22.98
CA LEU A 28 21.96 -18.05 22.16
C LEU A 28 22.91 -16.88 22.37
N ARG A 29 23.26 -16.56 23.62
CA ARG A 29 24.22 -15.48 23.91
C ARG A 29 25.62 -15.80 23.38
N ARG A 30 26.10 -17.06 23.46
CA ARG A 30 27.35 -17.49 22.82
C ARG A 30 27.33 -17.39 21.31
N ALA A 31 26.15 -17.54 20.70
CA ALA A 31 25.94 -17.39 19.26
C ALA A 31 25.83 -15.92 18.79
N GLY A 32 25.89 -14.96 19.75
CA GLY A 32 25.88 -13.52 19.46
C GLY A 32 24.49 -12.87 19.53
N PHE A 33 23.47 -13.55 20.07
CA PHE A 33 22.16 -12.95 20.33
C PHE A 33 22.17 -12.26 21.71
N GLU A 34 21.95 -10.94 21.73
CA GLU A 34 22.01 -10.16 22.98
C GLU A 34 20.64 -9.97 23.61
N ARG A 35 19.58 -9.93 22.83
CA ARG A 35 18.21 -9.65 23.27
C ARG A 35 17.39 -10.94 23.44
N VAL A 36 17.81 -11.75 24.40
CA VAL A 36 17.13 -13.01 24.73
C VAL A 36 16.35 -12.82 26.02
N VAL A 37 15.05 -13.06 25.95
CA VAL A 37 14.12 -13.09 27.09
C VAL A 37 13.67 -14.52 27.29
N THR A 38 13.69 -14.97 28.54
CA THR A 38 13.33 -16.35 28.87
C THR A 38 12.35 -16.40 30.05
N THR A 39 11.46 -17.38 30.05
CA THR A 39 10.56 -17.61 31.16
C THR A 39 10.34 -19.10 31.42
N THR A 40 10.18 -19.47 32.71
CA THR A 40 9.75 -20.81 33.11
C THR A 40 8.24 -20.89 33.37
N HIS A 41 7.52 -19.81 33.16
CA HIS A 41 6.09 -19.72 33.40
C HIS A 41 5.35 -19.51 32.08
N PRO A 42 4.68 -20.53 31.51
CA PRO A 42 4.01 -20.40 30.19
C PRO A 42 2.95 -19.30 30.18
N GLN A 43 2.32 -19.00 31.32
CA GLN A 43 1.33 -17.90 31.43
C GLN A 43 1.93 -16.52 31.23
N GLN A 44 3.25 -16.36 31.37
CA GLN A 44 3.97 -15.11 31.10
C GLN A 44 4.33 -14.93 29.61
N ALA A 45 4.13 -15.95 28.78
CA ALA A 45 4.52 -15.90 27.38
C ALA A 45 3.83 -14.73 26.64
N ARG A 46 2.52 -14.58 26.86
CA ARG A 46 1.76 -13.49 26.22
C ARG A 46 2.20 -12.09 26.67
N PRO A 47 2.24 -11.74 27.97
CA PRO A 47 2.70 -10.41 28.38
C PRO A 47 4.14 -10.12 27.95
N LEU A 48 5.06 -11.09 28.01
CA LEU A 48 6.42 -10.93 27.53
C LEU A 48 6.49 -10.73 26.02
N PHE A 49 5.61 -11.40 25.27
CA PHE A 49 5.48 -11.21 23.83
C PHE A 49 5.02 -9.78 23.48
N GLU A 50 4.02 -9.28 24.18
CA GLU A 50 3.49 -7.93 23.98
C GLU A 50 4.54 -6.85 24.34
N GLU A 51 5.28 -7.05 25.43
CA GLU A 51 6.30 -6.12 25.91
C GLU A 51 7.54 -6.10 25.01
N HIS A 52 8.08 -7.28 24.68
CA HIS A 52 9.37 -7.38 24.00
C HIS A 52 9.26 -7.49 22.48
N ARG A 53 8.07 -7.82 21.94
CA ARG A 53 7.81 -7.98 20.49
C ARG A 53 8.90 -8.82 19.82
N PRO A 54 9.03 -10.10 20.16
CA PRO A 54 10.11 -10.93 19.68
C PRO A 54 10.08 -11.14 18.16
N ASP A 55 11.25 -11.37 17.59
CA ASP A 55 11.43 -11.70 16.18
C ASP A 55 11.41 -13.21 15.94
N LEU A 56 11.54 -14.00 17.03
CA LEU A 56 11.44 -15.46 17.05
C LEU A 56 11.01 -15.93 18.43
N VAL A 57 10.16 -16.96 18.48
CA VAL A 57 9.74 -17.62 19.74
C VAL A 57 10.22 -19.07 19.73
N LEU A 58 10.91 -19.47 20.80
CA LEU A 58 11.23 -20.86 21.13
C LEU A 58 10.25 -21.32 22.20
N LEU A 59 9.57 -22.42 21.97
CA LEU A 59 8.47 -22.84 22.83
C LEU A 59 8.56 -24.33 23.13
N ASP A 60 8.70 -24.69 24.41
CA ASP A 60 8.59 -26.08 24.77
C ASP A 60 7.15 -26.58 24.57
N LEU A 61 7.05 -27.80 24.09
CA LEU A 61 5.74 -28.39 23.80
C LEU A 61 5.06 -28.89 25.07
N HIS A 62 5.82 -29.52 25.95
CA HIS A 62 5.28 -30.22 27.14
C HIS A 62 5.56 -29.44 28.43
N MET A 63 4.64 -28.57 28.80
CA MET A 63 4.69 -27.79 30.03
C MET A 63 3.45 -28.08 30.89
N PRO A 64 3.54 -28.10 32.23
CA PRO A 64 2.39 -28.24 33.06
C PRO A 64 1.47 -27.02 32.97
N ASP A 65 0.18 -27.22 33.28
CA ASP A 65 -0.89 -26.21 33.32
C ASP A 65 -1.24 -25.59 31.96
N LEU A 66 -0.26 -25.20 31.16
CA LEU A 66 -0.44 -24.63 29.84
C LEU A 66 0.66 -25.17 28.91
N ASP A 67 0.29 -26.07 28.02
CA ASP A 67 1.22 -26.63 27.02
C ASP A 67 1.59 -25.65 25.92
N GLY A 68 2.56 -26.00 25.07
CA GLY A 68 3.02 -25.14 24.00
C GLY A 68 1.95 -24.82 22.99
N PHE A 69 0.97 -25.70 22.76
CA PHE A 69 -0.17 -25.40 21.89
C PHE A 69 -1.09 -24.33 22.50
N GLY A 70 -1.36 -24.43 23.79
CA GLY A 70 -2.14 -23.41 24.50
C GLY A 70 -1.46 -22.05 24.53
N VAL A 71 -0.12 -22.02 24.65
CA VAL A 71 0.64 -20.76 24.48
C VAL A 71 0.51 -20.22 23.06
N LEU A 72 0.66 -21.07 22.04
CA LEU A 72 0.50 -20.67 20.64
C LEU A 72 -0.90 -20.08 20.36
N ASP A 73 -1.96 -20.70 20.89
CA ASP A 73 -3.34 -20.21 20.78
C ASP A 73 -3.50 -18.81 21.43
N GLN A 74 -2.83 -18.56 22.55
CA GLN A 74 -2.84 -17.24 23.19
C GLN A 74 -2.06 -16.17 22.39
N LEU A 75 -1.02 -16.58 21.68
CA LEU A 75 -0.22 -15.69 20.83
C LEU A 75 -0.86 -15.46 19.46
N ALA A 76 -1.66 -16.40 18.95
CA ALA A 76 -2.26 -16.32 17.60
C ALA A 76 -2.98 -14.99 17.29
N PRO A 77 -3.78 -14.39 18.20
CA PRO A 77 -4.41 -13.09 17.95
C PRO A 77 -3.43 -11.91 17.88
N LEU A 78 -2.20 -12.09 18.37
CA LEU A 78 -1.15 -11.07 18.39
C LEU A 78 -0.23 -11.18 17.17
N LEU A 79 -0.32 -12.29 16.44
CA LEU A 79 0.44 -12.49 15.21
C LEU A 79 -0.21 -11.66 14.09
N PRO A 80 0.57 -10.94 13.30
CA PRO A 80 0.01 -10.22 12.16
C PRO A 80 -0.59 -11.23 11.17
N ALA A 81 -1.82 -10.95 10.70
CA ALA A 81 -2.58 -11.85 9.82
C ALA A 81 -1.78 -12.25 8.57
N ASP A 82 -1.04 -11.30 8.00
CA ASP A 82 -0.18 -11.49 6.83
C ASP A 82 1.31 -11.47 7.19
N GLY A 83 1.65 -11.70 8.48
CA GLY A 83 3.00 -11.57 9.00
C GLY A 83 3.73 -12.91 9.13
N TYR A 84 5.03 -12.89 8.88
CA TYR A 84 5.91 -14.02 9.14
C TYR A 84 6.61 -13.82 10.49
N LEU A 85 6.18 -14.51 11.54
CA LEU A 85 6.91 -14.64 12.81
C LEU A 85 7.23 -16.12 13.07
N PRO A 86 8.51 -16.51 13.12
CA PRO A 86 8.86 -17.91 13.38
C PRO A 86 8.62 -18.29 14.84
N ILE A 87 7.80 -19.32 15.03
CA ILE A 87 7.62 -20.03 16.30
C ILE A 87 8.20 -21.42 16.09
N VAL A 88 9.16 -21.79 16.96
CA VAL A 88 9.87 -23.06 16.91
C VAL A 88 9.54 -23.85 18.15
N PHE A 89 8.95 -25.02 17.97
CA PHE A 89 8.73 -25.93 19.09
C PHE A 89 10.00 -26.70 19.44
N ILE A 90 10.26 -26.81 20.72
CA ILE A 90 11.33 -27.67 21.29
C ILE A 90 10.63 -28.81 22.00
N THR A 91 10.91 -30.08 21.65
CA THR A 91 10.20 -31.21 22.22
C THR A 91 11.11 -32.43 22.40
N ALA A 92 10.88 -33.21 23.46
CA ALA A 92 11.49 -34.53 23.62
C ALA A 92 10.75 -35.63 22.83
N ASP A 93 9.55 -35.30 22.34
CA ASP A 93 8.69 -36.26 21.67
C ASP A 93 8.98 -36.29 20.15
N ALA A 94 9.24 -37.52 19.64
CA ALA A 94 9.45 -37.77 18.23
C ALA A 94 8.14 -38.02 17.48
N ASP A 95 6.96 -37.85 18.13
CA ASP A 95 5.67 -38.14 17.50
C ASP A 95 5.39 -37.24 16.28
N THR A 96 5.27 -37.91 15.15
CA THR A 96 4.99 -37.27 13.88
C THR A 96 3.62 -36.56 13.86
N HIS A 97 2.65 -37.01 14.67
CA HIS A 97 1.33 -36.38 14.76
C HIS A 97 1.39 -35.01 15.47
N LEU A 98 2.17 -34.91 16.55
CA LEU A 98 2.38 -33.63 17.24
C LEU A 98 3.08 -32.61 16.34
N LYS A 99 4.09 -33.07 15.58
CA LYS A 99 4.81 -32.22 14.62
C LYS A 99 3.88 -31.70 13.52
N LYS A 100 3.05 -32.57 12.93
CA LYS A 100 2.06 -32.17 11.91
C LYS A 100 1.06 -31.17 12.49
N ARG A 101 0.59 -31.38 13.70
CA ARG A 101 -0.31 -30.47 14.41
C ARG A 101 0.35 -29.09 14.62
N ALA A 102 1.59 -29.06 15.14
CA ALA A 102 2.33 -27.82 15.34
C ALA A 102 2.46 -27.00 14.05
N LEU A 103 2.86 -27.64 12.95
CA LEU A 103 2.99 -27.00 11.63
C LEU A 103 1.63 -26.51 11.11
N SER A 104 0.55 -27.30 11.27
CA SER A 104 -0.81 -26.86 10.84
C SER A 104 -1.34 -25.67 11.66
N MET A 105 -0.87 -25.47 12.89
CA MET A 105 -1.20 -24.32 13.74
C MET A 105 -0.30 -23.09 13.49
N GLY A 106 0.64 -23.17 12.52
CA GLY A 106 1.46 -22.05 12.12
C GLY A 106 2.89 -22.02 12.64
N ALA A 107 3.31 -23.02 13.43
CA ALA A 107 4.72 -23.18 13.78
C ALA A 107 5.59 -23.31 12.51
N LYS A 108 6.77 -22.73 12.53
CA LYS A 108 7.65 -22.72 11.35
C LYS A 108 8.69 -23.83 11.38
N ASP A 109 9.05 -24.31 12.58
CA ASP A 109 9.98 -25.43 12.73
C ASP A 109 9.77 -26.11 14.10
N PHE A 110 10.46 -27.24 14.29
CA PHE A 110 10.56 -27.92 15.57
C PHE A 110 11.96 -28.53 15.75
N VAL A 111 12.40 -28.61 16.99
CA VAL A 111 13.70 -29.13 17.39
C VAL A 111 13.50 -30.23 18.45
N ASN A 112 14.12 -31.40 18.21
CA ASN A 112 14.03 -32.46 19.16
C ASN A 112 15.08 -32.33 20.31
N LYS A 113 14.69 -32.61 21.55
CA LYS A 113 15.60 -32.76 22.67
C LYS A 113 16.13 -34.21 22.70
N PRO A 114 17.42 -34.48 22.97
CA PRO A 114 18.49 -33.50 23.10
C PRO A 114 18.88 -32.90 21.71
N PHE A 115 19.11 -31.61 21.66
CA PHE A 115 19.49 -30.92 20.44
C PHE A 115 20.98 -30.62 20.36
N ASP A 116 21.51 -30.64 19.15
CA ASP A 116 22.86 -30.13 18.89
C ASP A 116 22.87 -28.59 18.91
N ALA A 117 23.85 -28.02 19.62
CA ALA A 117 23.97 -26.58 19.78
C ALA A 117 24.19 -25.83 18.44
N THR A 118 24.92 -26.45 17.53
CA THR A 118 25.17 -25.87 16.22
C THR A 118 23.93 -25.92 15.35
N GLU A 119 23.22 -27.06 15.38
CA GLU A 119 21.99 -27.22 14.60
C GLU A 119 20.93 -26.19 15.00
N ILE A 120 20.63 -26.04 16.29
CA ILE A 120 19.59 -25.10 16.73
C ILE A 120 19.93 -23.65 16.38
N VAL A 121 21.20 -23.24 16.51
CA VAL A 121 21.65 -21.88 16.16
C VAL A 121 21.51 -21.64 14.65
N LEU A 122 21.87 -22.60 13.81
CA LEU A 122 21.73 -22.47 12.35
C LEU A 122 20.25 -22.37 11.95
N ARG A 123 19.37 -23.18 12.55
CA ARG A 123 17.91 -23.10 12.31
C ARG A 123 17.35 -21.74 12.71
N ILE A 124 17.70 -21.23 13.89
CA ILE A 124 17.29 -19.91 14.38
C ILE A 124 17.75 -18.81 13.41
N ARG A 125 19.01 -18.84 12.98
CA ARG A 125 19.55 -17.86 12.03
C ARG A 125 18.79 -17.87 10.70
N ASN A 126 18.54 -19.05 10.13
CA ASN A 126 17.80 -19.18 8.89
C ASN A 126 16.36 -18.63 9.02
N LEU A 127 15.69 -18.92 10.13
CA LEU A 127 14.33 -18.44 10.40
C LEU A 127 14.29 -16.92 10.60
N LEU A 128 15.27 -16.36 11.32
CA LEU A 128 15.41 -14.91 11.49
C LEU A 128 15.76 -14.21 10.18
N GLU A 129 16.61 -14.82 9.34
CA GLU A 129 16.89 -14.28 8.01
C GLU A 129 15.60 -14.14 7.18
N VAL A 130 14.77 -15.18 7.14
CA VAL A 130 13.47 -15.13 6.46
C VAL A 130 12.57 -14.05 7.10
N ARG A 131 12.58 -13.94 8.44
CA ARG A 131 11.82 -12.89 9.14
C ARG A 131 12.22 -11.50 8.72
N TYR A 132 13.52 -11.21 8.68
CA TYR A 132 14.02 -9.89 8.31
C TYR A 132 13.84 -9.59 6.82
N LEU A 133 13.99 -10.56 5.94
CA LEU A 133 13.65 -10.40 4.53
C LEU A 133 12.17 -10.07 4.34
N TYR A 134 11.30 -10.74 5.10
CA TYR A 134 9.86 -10.46 5.07
C TYR A 134 9.56 -9.03 5.54
N LEU A 135 10.14 -8.60 6.67
CA LEU A 135 9.97 -7.24 7.18
C LEU A 135 10.50 -6.17 6.22
N ALA A 136 11.65 -6.43 5.60
CA ALA A 136 12.21 -5.53 4.59
C ALA A 136 11.31 -5.43 3.35
N LEU A 137 10.73 -6.54 2.90
CA LEU A 137 9.78 -6.56 1.78
C LEU A 137 8.50 -5.78 2.11
N GLN A 138 7.96 -5.95 3.32
CA GLN A 138 6.78 -5.17 3.75
C GLN A 138 7.09 -3.66 3.75
N ALA A 139 8.19 -3.25 4.37
CA ALA A 139 8.58 -1.84 4.39
C ALA A 139 8.79 -1.27 2.98
N GLN A 140 9.35 -2.07 2.06
CA GLN A 140 9.50 -1.67 0.67
C GLN A 140 8.16 -1.52 -0.04
N ASN A 141 7.21 -2.43 0.18
CA ASN A 141 5.87 -2.33 -0.40
C ASN A 141 5.12 -1.09 0.10
N GLU A 142 5.14 -0.81 1.40
CA GLU A 142 4.54 0.40 1.97
C GLU A 142 5.13 1.68 1.37
N MET A 143 6.46 1.71 1.19
CA MET A 143 7.14 2.84 0.54
C MET A 143 6.72 2.99 -0.93
N LEU A 144 6.60 1.87 -1.66
CA LEU A 144 6.18 1.88 -3.07
C LEU A 144 4.74 2.36 -3.22
N GLU A 145 3.82 1.88 -2.36
CA GLU A 145 2.42 2.33 -2.35
C GLU A 145 2.30 3.83 -2.06
N ALA A 146 3.05 4.34 -1.08
CA ALA A 146 3.10 5.77 -0.80
C ALA A 146 3.62 6.57 -2.01
N ARG A 147 4.67 6.07 -2.68
CA ARG A 147 5.23 6.73 -3.86
C ARG A 147 4.31 6.68 -5.07
N VAL A 148 3.58 5.58 -5.26
CA VAL A 148 2.55 5.47 -6.32
C VAL A 148 1.46 6.50 -6.08
N ARG A 149 0.96 6.62 -4.83
CA ARG A 149 -0.05 7.62 -4.47
C ARG A 149 0.42 9.05 -4.75
N GLU A 150 1.60 9.42 -4.28
CA GLU A 150 2.21 10.73 -4.54
C GLU A 150 2.32 11.03 -6.05
N ARG A 151 2.82 10.06 -6.82
CA ARG A 151 2.96 10.21 -8.27
C ARG A 151 1.64 10.31 -9.01
N THR A 152 0.61 9.62 -8.52
CA THR A 152 -0.74 9.72 -9.12
C THR A 152 -1.31 11.12 -8.89
N GLU A 153 -1.19 11.66 -7.67
CA GLU A 153 -1.61 13.03 -7.34
C GLU A 153 -0.86 14.08 -8.18
N ASP A 154 0.48 13.94 -8.31
CA ASP A 154 1.30 14.81 -9.17
C ASP A 154 0.85 14.80 -10.63
N LEU A 155 0.55 13.61 -11.17
CA LEU A 155 0.09 13.44 -12.54
C LEU A 155 -1.30 14.07 -12.77
N GLU A 156 -2.23 13.86 -11.85
CA GLU A 156 -3.56 14.47 -11.90
C GLU A 156 -3.45 15.99 -11.88
N GLN A 157 -2.62 16.53 -11.00
CA GLN A 157 -2.39 17.96 -10.91
C GLN A 157 -1.74 18.53 -12.18
N ALA A 158 -0.74 17.85 -12.74
CA ALA A 158 -0.11 18.25 -14.00
C ALA A 158 -1.09 18.20 -15.18
N GLN A 159 -1.97 17.19 -15.24
CA GLN A 159 -3.02 17.11 -16.26
C GLN A 159 -4.00 18.27 -16.16
N LEU A 160 -4.46 18.62 -14.96
CA LEU A 160 -5.32 19.78 -14.74
C LEU A 160 -4.63 21.08 -15.15
N GLU A 161 -3.36 21.24 -14.84
CA GLU A 161 -2.60 22.43 -15.24
C GLU A 161 -2.49 22.56 -16.78
N ILE A 162 -2.25 21.44 -17.48
CA ILE A 162 -2.23 21.41 -18.93
C ILE A 162 -3.59 21.82 -19.51
N LEU A 163 -4.69 21.27 -18.99
CA LEU A 163 -6.04 21.62 -19.42
C LEU A 163 -6.32 23.12 -19.21
N HIS A 164 -5.96 23.68 -18.05
CA HIS A 164 -6.09 25.11 -17.78
C HIS A 164 -5.26 25.96 -18.73
N ARG A 165 -4.02 25.55 -19.05
CA ARG A 165 -3.18 26.28 -20.01
C ARG A 165 -3.75 26.24 -21.42
N LEU A 166 -4.31 25.10 -21.88
CA LEU A 166 -4.95 24.96 -23.17
C LEU A 166 -6.21 25.84 -23.27
N SER A 167 -7.04 25.86 -22.23
CA SER A 167 -8.22 26.74 -22.17
C SER A 167 -7.80 28.21 -22.30
N ARG A 168 -6.82 28.64 -21.53
CA ARG A 168 -6.29 30.02 -21.60
C ARG A 168 -5.71 30.38 -22.97
N ALA A 169 -5.06 29.43 -23.64
CA ALA A 169 -4.52 29.68 -25.00
C ALA A 169 -5.63 29.87 -26.03
N ALA A 170 -6.76 29.19 -25.86
CA ALA A 170 -7.95 29.40 -26.71
C ALA A 170 -8.59 30.77 -26.46
N ASP A 171 -8.75 31.14 -25.18
CA ASP A 171 -9.36 32.43 -24.77
C ASP A 171 -8.53 33.64 -25.17
N PHE A 172 -7.20 33.50 -25.29
CA PHE A 172 -6.31 34.61 -25.70
C PHE A 172 -6.56 35.12 -27.12
N ARG A 173 -7.25 34.34 -27.96
CA ARG A 173 -7.64 34.74 -29.32
C ARG A 173 -9.01 35.44 -29.39
N ASP A 174 -9.86 35.18 -28.41
CA ASP A 174 -11.16 35.79 -28.28
C ASP A 174 -11.05 36.82 -27.13
N ASP A 175 -11.44 38.05 -27.31
CA ASP A 175 -11.28 39.17 -26.34
C ASP A 175 -11.89 38.90 -24.94
N ASP A 176 -12.22 37.62 -24.68
CA ASP A 176 -12.72 37.09 -23.40
C ASP A 176 -11.62 36.99 -22.34
N THR A 177 -11.84 37.62 -21.23
CA THR A 177 -10.88 37.64 -20.13
C THR A 177 -10.80 36.30 -19.42
N MET A 178 -9.62 35.94 -18.89
CA MET A 178 -9.33 34.73 -18.07
C MET A 178 -10.39 34.47 -17.00
N GLN A 179 -11.05 35.51 -16.49
CA GLN A 179 -12.12 35.42 -15.50
C GLN A 179 -13.40 34.78 -16.05
N HIS A 180 -13.62 34.78 -17.38
CA HIS A 180 -14.79 34.15 -17.99
C HIS A 180 -14.75 32.65 -17.85
N THR A 181 -13.68 32.00 -18.23
CA THR A 181 -13.51 30.57 -18.29
C THR A 181 -13.59 29.93 -16.89
N GLU A 182 -12.92 30.52 -15.90
CA GLU A 182 -13.03 30.06 -14.49
C GLU A 182 -14.44 30.24 -13.94
N ARG A 183 -15.10 31.37 -14.31
CA ARG A 183 -16.49 31.62 -13.90
C ARG A 183 -17.44 30.59 -14.47
N VAL A 184 -17.27 30.22 -15.76
CA VAL A 184 -18.08 29.18 -16.42
C VAL A 184 -17.95 27.86 -15.68
N GLY A 185 -16.74 27.40 -15.35
CA GLY A 185 -16.54 26.17 -14.59
C GLY A 185 -17.22 26.18 -13.21
N ARG A 186 -17.05 27.29 -12.46
CA ARG A 186 -17.69 27.44 -11.13
C ARG A 186 -19.21 27.47 -11.19
N LEU A 187 -19.79 28.19 -12.18
CA LEU A 187 -21.24 28.31 -12.34
C LEU A 187 -21.84 26.97 -12.82
N SER A 188 -21.19 26.26 -13.72
CA SER A 188 -21.63 24.94 -14.18
C SER A 188 -21.66 23.94 -13.02
N ALA A 189 -20.63 23.92 -12.18
CA ALA A 189 -20.60 23.08 -10.99
C ALA A 189 -21.68 23.46 -9.95
N ALA A 190 -21.93 24.75 -9.76
CA ALA A 190 -22.98 25.22 -8.85
C ALA A 190 -24.37 24.79 -9.34
N LEU A 191 -24.63 24.95 -10.64
CA LEU A 191 -25.89 24.55 -11.26
C LEU A 191 -26.08 23.02 -11.18
N ALA A 192 -25.05 22.24 -11.50
CA ALA A 192 -25.09 20.77 -11.42
C ALA A 192 -25.43 20.28 -10.00
N ARG A 193 -24.85 20.95 -8.98
CA ARG A 193 -25.15 20.64 -7.56
C ARG A 193 -26.60 20.94 -7.21
N GLU A 194 -27.13 22.07 -7.64
CA GLU A 194 -28.54 22.43 -7.42
C GLU A 194 -29.51 21.48 -8.17
N LEU A 195 -29.10 20.94 -9.30
CA LEU A 195 -29.86 19.93 -10.03
C LEU A 195 -29.76 18.52 -9.42
N GLY A 196 -29.03 18.34 -8.33
CA GLY A 196 -28.91 17.07 -7.62
C GLY A 196 -28.00 16.05 -8.32
N MET A 197 -27.08 16.48 -9.18
CA MET A 197 -26.09 15.60 -9.78
C MET A 197 -25.14 15.07 -8.71
N ASP A 198 -24.55 13.90 -8.93
CA ASP A 198 -23.60 13.35 -8.00
C ASP A 198 -22.28 14.17 -7.94
N ARG A 199 -21.48 13.88 -6.91
CA ARG A 199 -20.26 14.64 -6.66
C ARG A 199 -19.22 14.52 -7.78
N GLU A 200 -19.17 13.38 -8.44
CA GLU A 200 -18.22 13.07 -9.50
C GLU A 200 -18.57 13.87 -10.75
N ASP A 201 -19.84 13.88 -11.15
CA ASP A 201 -20.35 14.65 -12.28
C ASP A 201 -20.22 16.16 -12.05
N VAL A 202 -20.49 16.65 -10.84
CA VAL A 202 -20.29 18.06 -10.48
C VAL A 202 -18.82 18.48 -10.65
N GLU A 203 -17.88 17.65 -10.22
CA GLU A 203 -16.46 17.94 -10.34
C GLU A 203 -16.01 17.83 -11.82
N LEU A 204 -16.49 16.83 -12.54
CA LEU A 204 -16.24 16.70 -13.98
C LEU A 204 -16.70 17.95 -14.75
N LEU A 205 -17.91 18.45 -14.49
CA LEU A 205 -18.41 19.67 -15.11
C LEU A 205 -17.58 20.90 -14.73
N ARG A 206 -17.14 20.99 -13.47
CA ARG A 206 -16.25 22.08 -13.02
C ARG A 206 -14.97 22.16 -13.84
N LEU A 207 -14.39 20.99 -14.17
CA LEU A 207 -13.13 20.88 -14.90
C LEU A 207 -13.31 20.95 -16.43
N ALA A 208 -14.41 20.40 -16.95
CA ALA A 208 -14.64 20.30 -18.39
C ALA A 208 -15.28 21.57 -18.99
N ALA A 209 -16.18 22.23 -18.27
CA ALA A 209 -16.88 23.42 -18.78
C ALA A 209 -15.93 24.56 -19.23
N PRO A 210 -14.80 24.83 -18.59
CA PRO A 210 -13.80 25.74 -19.08
C PRO A 210 -13.26 25.46 -20.48
N LEU A 211 -13.35 24.22 -20.94
CA LEU A 211 -12.80 23.75 -22.22
C LEU A 211 -13.81 23.88 -23.41
N HIS A 212 -15.03 24.34 -23.13
CA HIS A 212 -16.12 24.36 -24.12
C HIS A 212 -15.78 25.10 -25.42
N ASP A 213 -14.93 26.10 -25.32
CA ASP A 213 -14.53 26.97 -26.44
C ASP A 213 -13.14 26.62 -27.04
N LEU A 214 -12.49 25.56 -26.59
CA LEU A 214 -11.17 25.14 -27.06
C LEU A 214 -11.10 25.00 -28.58
N GLY A 215 -12.20 24.56 -29.22
CA GLY A 215 -12.28 24.40 -30.67
C GLY A 215 -12.27 25.71 -31.47
N LYS A 216 -12.46 26.87 -30.83
CA LYS A 216 -12.33 28.20 -31.49
C LYS A 216 -10.92 28.42 -32.06
N ILE A 217 -9.93 27.68 -31.61
CA ILE A 217 -8.56 27.73 -32.15
C ILE A 217 -8.51 27.49 -33.66
N ALA A 218 -9.47 26.78 -34.22
CA ALA A 218 -9.55 26.49 -35.65
C ALA A 218 -10.44 27.49 -36.45
N VAL A 219 -11.08 28.45 -35.77
CA VAL A 219 -11.88 29.48 -36.43
C VAL A 219 -10.94 30.60 -36.92
N PRO A 220 -11.06 31.06 -38.19
CA PRO A 220 -10.24 32.16 -38.73
C PRO A 220 -10.47 33.47 -37.95
N ASP A 221 -9.40 34.25 -37.71
CA ASP A 221 -9.45 35.52 -36.97
C ASP A 221 -10.36 36.54 -37.68
N SER A 222 -10.44 36.51 -39.03
CA SER A 222 -11.34 37.36 -39.80
C SER A 222 -12.83 37.18 -39.49
N ILE A 223 -13.20 36.02 -38.89
CA ILE A 223 -14.55 35.70 -38.48
C ILE A 223 -14.68 35.87 -36.96
N LEU A 224 -13.71 35.34 -36.20
CA LEU A 224 -13.74 35.36 -34.75
C LEU A 224 -13.70 36.78 -34.17
N LEU A 225 -12.87 37.66 -34.78
CA LEU A 225 -12.65 39.05 -34.34
C LEU A 225 -13.47 40.08 -35.15
N LYS A 226 -14.48 39.62 -35.88
CA LYS A 226 -15.29 40.51 -36.74
C LYS A 226 -16.11 41.51 -35.91
N GLY A 227 -15.86 42.78 -36.09
CA GLY A 227 -16.56 43.89 -35.41
C GLY A 227 -18.01 44.12 -35.88
N GLY A 228 -18.80 43.07 -36.10
CA GLY A 228 -20.18 43.18 -36.55
C GLY A 228 -20.91 41.85 -36.55
N GLY A 229 -22.14 41.80 -37.06
CA GLY A 229 -22.90 40.56 -37.17
C GLY A 229 -22.26 39.56 -38.14
N LEU A 230 -22.31 38.28 -37.80
CA LEU A 230 -21.86 37.17 -38.67
C LEU A 230 -22.93 36.86 -39.71
N SER A 231 -22.54 36.54 -40.96
CA SER A 231 -23.42 35.94 -41.93
C SER A 231 -23.80 34.51 -41.51
N ASP A 232 -24.84 33.92 -42.15
CA ASP A 232 -25.28 32.55 -41.87
C ASP A 232 -24.15 31.53 -42.13
N ASP A 233 -23.35 31.74 -43.16
CA ASP A 233 -22.20 30.86 -43.48
C ASP A 233 -21.08 31.00 -42.44
N GLU A 234 -20.73 32.26 -42.04
CA GLU A 234 -19.75 32.52 -41.00
C GLU A 234 -20.19 31.93 -39.66
N PHE A 235 -21.47 32.08 -39.28
CA PHE A 235 -22.03 31.50 -38.05
C PHE A 235 -21.99 29.96 -38.08
N THR A 236 -22.26 29.37 -39.26
CA THR A 236 -22.14 27.93 -39.45
C THR A 236 -20.71 27.45 -39.24
N LEU A 237 -19.73 28.22 -39.72
CA LEU A 237 -18.32 27.93 -39.51
C LEU A 237 -17.95 28.03 -38.00
N VAL A 238 -18.38 29.06 -37.30
CA VAL A 238 -18.15 29.21 -35.86
C VAL A 238 -18.72 28.01 -35.07
N LYS A 239 -19.93 27.53 -35.44
CA LYS A 239 -20.52 26.34 -34.74
C LYS A 239 -19.64 25.08 -34.85
N THR A 240 -18.74 24.98 -35.83
CA THR A 240 -17.83 23.83 -35.95
C THR A 240 -16.86 23.70 -34.76
N HIS A 241 -16.65 24.79 -33.98
CA HIS A 241 -15.75 24.77 -32.82
C HIS A 241 -16.12 23.66 -31.81
N THR A 242 -17.42 23.36 -31.62
CA THR A 242 -17.86 22.32 -30.70
C THR A 242 -17.37 20.93 -31.11
N ARG A 243 -17.42 20.61 -32.41
CA ARG A 243 -16.92 19.35 -32.97
C ARG A 243 -15.39 19.28 -32.92
N ILE A 244 -14.74 20.39 -33.21
CA ILE A 244 -13.28 20.49 -33.19
C ILE A 244 -12.77 20.36 -31.75
N GLY A 245 -13.40 21.05 -30.80
CA GLY A 245 -13.10 20.91 -29.36
C GLY A 245 -13.26 19.46 -28.86
N ALA A 246 -14.37 18.83 -29.23
CA ALA A 246 -14.59 17.42 -28.90
C ALA A 246 -13.49 16.51 -29.49
N ARG A 247 -13.07 16.76 -30.73
CA ARG A 247 -11.98 16.00 -31.37
C ARG A 247 -10.63 16.21 -30.69
N LEU A 248 -10.31 17.43 -30.26
CA LEU A 248 -9.08 17.76 -29.60
C LEU A 248 -8.99 17.06 -28.19
N LEU A 249 -10.12 16.99 -27.48
CA LEU A 249 -10.17 16.43 -26.11
C LEU A 249 -10.33 14.91 -26.08
N SER A 250 -11.05 14.31 -27.03
CA SER A 250 -11.36 12.88 -26.97
C SER A 250 -10.24 11.96 -27.48
N GLY A 251 -9.19 12.49 -28.07
CA GLY A 251 -8.19 11.68 -28.77
C GLY A 251 -8.76 10.96 -30.01
N GLU A 252 -7.94 10.63 -31.00
CA GLU A 252 -8.43 10.06 -32.28
C GLU A 252 -9.30 8.82 -32.11
N ALA A 253 -8.90 7.87 -31.26
CA ALA A 253 -9.63 6.60 -31.11
C ALA A 253 -11.02 6.74 -30.44
N ALA A 254 -11.21 7.69 -29.54
CA ALA A 254 -12.50 7.94 -28.90
C ALA A 254 -13.44 8.74 -29.80
N TYR A 255 -12.89 9.72 -30.57
CA TYR A 255 -13.65 10.48 -31.52
C TYR A 255 -14.24 9.61 -32.62
N TYR A 256 -13.45 8.71 -33.24
CA TYR A 256 -13.93 7.80 -34.29
C TYR A 256 -14.96 6.77 -33.75
N ARG A 257 -14.92 6.38 -32.50
CA ARG A 257 -15.96 5.53 -31.89
C ARG A 257 -17.30 6.26 -31.68
N ALA A 258 -17.25 7.54 -31.38
CA ALA A 258 -18.44 8.32 -31.06
C ALA A 258 -19.08 8.98 -32.32
N TYR A 259 -18.28 9.33 -33.32
CA TYR A 259 -18.70 10.18 -34.45
C TYR A 259 -18.21 9.72 -35.84
N GLY A 260 -17.46 8.60 -35.89
CA GLY A 260 -16.90 8.10 -37.14
C GLY A 260 -17.89 7.23 -37.90
N THR A 261 -18.35 7.72 -39.02
CA THR A 261 -18.74 6.97 -40.21
C THR A 261 -17.79 7.34 -41.31
#